data_2bd4c103903bbbc5f17192501fbe5a9f
#
_entry.id   2bd4c103903bbbc5f17192501fbe5a9f
#
_cell.length_a   1.000
_cell.length_b   1.000
_cell.length_c   1.000
_cell.angle_alpha   90.00
_cell.angle_beta   90.00
_cell.angle_gamma   90.00
#
_symmetry.space_group_name_H-M   'P 1'
#
loop_
_entity.id
_entity.type
_entity.pdbx_description
1 polymer ?
#
loop_
_entity_poly.entity_id
_entity_poly.type
_entity_poly.pdbx_seq_one_letter_code
_entity_poly.pdbx_strand_id
1 'polypeptide(L)'
;PGTWELLSKVSEEAKVYDLKLLPEIHAGYNEKIYEKIAKKGYITYDFFMPGLIIDAIENKNGDTLVRWGKEVIEKNISTVNMLGCHDGIPLLDLKGLLPEEDIRSLIDLIVSRGGMVKNLHGQKNIYYQVNATYYSALGESDNKMLLARAIQMFMPGKPQVWYLDLFAGKNDHEAVRRAGESGHKEINRTNLSASDIGEALKRDVVTKQLELLRMRNTHKAFEKGAVITVAGEGSKLSIRYDNGEAYALLTVDFEAGEYEIELS
;
A
#
# COMPACT_ATOMS: atom_id res chain seq x y z
N PRO A 1 -4.82 -21.69 17.99
CA PRO A 1 -5.52 -21.25 19.21
C PRO A 1 -4.72 -20.21 19.99
N GLY A 2 -3.42 -20.42 20.21
CA GLY A 2 -2.57 -19.55 21.06
C GLY A 2 -2.45 -18.10 20.58
N THR A 3 -2.34 -17.85 19.26
CA THR A 3 -2.19 -16.49 18.72
C THR A 3 -3.41 -15.60 19.04
N TRP A 4 -4.61 -16.12 18.88
CA TRP A 4 -5.83 -15.35 19.16
C TRP A 4 -6.04 -15.12 20.67
N GLU A 5 -5.65 -16.08 21.50
CA GLU A 5 -5.70 -15.94 22.94
C GLU A 5 -4.71 -14.89 23.43
N LEU A 6 -3.46 -14.93 22.94
CA LEU A 6 -2.45 -13.91 23.24
C LEU A 6 -2.91 -12.51 22.80
N LEU A 7 -3.42 -12.39 21.58
CA LEU A 7 -3.93 -11.11 21.06
C LEU A 7 -5.07 -10.56 21.92
N SER A 8 -5.98 -11.43 22.41
CA SER A 8 -7.05 -11.02 23.31
C SER A 8 -6.50 -10.47 24.64
N LYS A 9 -5.54 -11.16 25.26
CA LYS A 9 -4.88 -10.70 26.51
C LYS A 9 -4.18 -9.36 26.33
N VAL A 10 -3.40 -9.20 25.25
CA VAL A 10 -2.74 -7.93 24.93
C VAL A 10 -3.77 -6.83 24.69
N SER A 11 -4.90 -7.15 24.06
CA SER A 11 -6.00 -6.19 23.83
C SER A 11 -6.66 -5.73 25.13
N GLU A 12 -6.84 -6.63 26.09
CA GLU A 12 -7.39 -6.29 27.41
C GLU A 12 -6.48 -5.31 28.16
N GLU A 13 -5.19 -5.56 28.18
CA GLU A 13 -4.20 -4.67 28.78
C GLU A 13 -4.13 -3.32 28.06
N ALA A 14 -4.14 -3.32 26.72
CA ALA A 14 -4.07 -2.10 25.92
C ALA A 14 -5.29 -1.17 26.16
N LYS A 15 -6.48 -1.74 26.38
CA LYS A 15 -7.71 -0.97 26.66
C LYS A 15 -7.61 -0.13 27.94
N VAL A 16 -6.86 -0.57 28.93
CA VAL A 16 -6.64 0.20 30.18
C VAL A 16 -6.01 1.56 29.88
N TYR A 17 -5.23 1.65 28.80
CA TYR A 17 -4.53 2.86 28.33
C TYR A 17 -5.21 3.52 27.13
N ASP A 18 -6.44 3.16 26.80
CA ASP A 18 -7.18 3.63 25.60
C ASP A 18 -6.40 3.40 24.29
N LEU A 19 -5.62 2.33 24.23
CA LEU A 19 -4.86 1.95 23.05
C LEU A 19 -5.64 0.97 22.18
N LYS A 20 -5.53 1.14 20.85
CA LYS A 20 -6.08 0.22 19.85
C LYS A 20 -4.97 -0.62 19.25
N LEU A 21 -5.21 -1.91 19.09
CA LEU A 21 -4.25 -2.81 18.46
C LEU A 21 -4.35 -2.77 16.94
N LEU A 22 -3.19 -2.80 16.31
CA LEU A 22 -2.99 -2.99 14.88
C LEU A 22 -2.11 -4.25 14.70
N PRO A 23 -2.70 -5.45 14.68
CA PRO A 23 -1.93 -6.68 14.52
C PRO A 23 -1.30 -6.76 13.14
N GLU A 24 -0.01 -7.09 13.09
CA GLU A 24 0.70 -7.39 11.85
C GLU A 24 0.65 -8.91 11.60
N ILE A 25 -0.25 -9.33 10.73
CA ILE A 25 -0.46 -10.74 10.38
C ILE A 25 -0.55 -10.86 8.88
N HIS A 26 0.46 -11.49 8.29
CA HIS A 26 0.48 -11.81 6.87
C HIS A 26 -0.24 -13.12 6.59
N ALA A 27 -1.14 -13.12 5.64
CA ALA A 27 -1.88 -14.30 5.18
C ALA A 27 -2.45 -14.05 3.80
N GLY A 28 -2.54 -15.10 2.99
CA GLY A 28 -3.20 -15.02 1.69
C GLY A 28 -4.66 -14.61 1.82
N TYR A 29 -5.17 -13.89 0.83
CA TYR A 29 -6.57 -13.47 0.79
C TYR A 29 -7.55 -14.64 0.99
N ASN A 30 -7.26 -15.81 0.41
CA ASN A 30 -8.09 -17.03 0.53
C ASN A 30 -8.20 -17.55 1.97
N GLU A 31 -7.27 -17.20 2.88
CA GLU A 31 -7.31 -17.61 4.29
C GLU A 31 -8.29 -16.79 5.13
N LYS A 32 -8.71 -15.61 4.62
CA LYS A 32 -9.67 -14.71 5.26
C LYS A 32 -9.26 -14.28 6.69
N ILE A 33 -7.96 -14.18 6.94
CA ILE A 33 -7.45 -13.75 8.26
C ILE A 33 -7.80 -12.28 8.53
N TYR A 34 -7.70 -11.42 7.52
CA TYR A 34 -8.10 -10.01 7.61
C TYR A 34 -9.56 -9.83 8.08
N GLU A 35 -10.48 -10.70 7.63
CA GLU A 35 -11.87 -10.67 8.10
C GLU A 35 -11.98 -11.09 9.57
N LYS A 36 -11.20 -12.09 9.99
CA LYS A 36 -11.19 -12.55 11.38
C LYS A 36 -10.64 -11.48 12.33
N ILE A 37 -9.63 -10.72 11.88
CA ILE A 37 -9.07 -9.57 12.60
C ILE A 37 -10.14 -8.49 12.73
N ALA A 38 -10.77 -8.09 11.61
CA ALA A 38 -11.81 -7.06 11.57
C ALA A 38 -13.03 -7.42 12.43
N LYS A 39 -13.52 -8.67 12.37
CA LYS A 39 -14.64 -9.17 13.20
C LYS A 39 -14.36 -9.11 14.72
N LYS A 40 -13.10 -9.11 15.12
CA LYS A 40 -12.69 -8.93 16.52
C LYS A 40 -12.54 -7.44 16.92
N GLY A 41 -12.82 -6.51 16.00
CA GLY A 41 -12.76 -5.08 16.24
C GLY A 41 -11.36 -4.47 16.14
N TYR A 42 -10.38 -5.20 15.62
CA TYR A 42 -9.04 -4.69 15.37
C TYR A 42 -8.94 -3.97 14.03
N ILE A 43 -8.01 -3.02 13.95
CA ILE A 43 -7.60 -2.44 12.67
C ILE A 43 -6.69 -3.47 12.00
N THR A 44 -6.77 -3.61 10.68
CA THR A 44 -5.90 -4.52 9.93
C THR A 44 -5.02 -3.76 8.94
N TYR A 45 -3.81 -4.25 8.71
CA TYR A 45 -3.00 -3.78 7.58
C TYR A 45 -3.63 -4.24 6.26
N ASP A 46 -3.66 -3.33 5.29
CA ASP A 46 -4.01 -3.66 3.91
C ASP A 46 -2.75 -4.08 3.15
N PHE A 47 -2.37 -5.36 3.28
CA PHE A 47 -1.24 -5.94 2.56
C PHE A 47 -1.56 -6.31 1.12
N PHE A 48 -2.82 -6.18 0.69
CA PHE A 48 -3.23 -6.48 -0.69
C PHE A 48 -3.04 -5.27 -1.60
N MET A 49 -3.38 -4.09 -1.12
CA MET A 49 -3.41 -2.87 -1.91
C MET A 49 -2.08 -2.55 -2.61
N PRO A 50 -0.89 -2.70 -1.98
CA PRO A 50 0.38 -2.37 -2.65
C PRO A 50 0.58 -3.12 -3.97
N GLY A 51 0.39 -4.43 -3.95
CA GLY A 51 0.53 -5.26 -5.14
C GLY A 51 -0.60 -5.04 -6.15
N LEU A 52 -1.85 -4.85 -5.71
CA LEU A 52 -2.98 -4.56 -6.58
C LEU A 52 -2.83 -3.25 -7.34
N ILE A 53 -2.23 -2.23 -6.75
CA ILE A 53 -1.96 -0.96 -7.45
C ILE A 53 -0.89 -1.15 -8.52
N ILE A 54 0.20 -1.90 -8.23
CA ILE A 54 1.22 -2.20 -9.24
C ILE A 54 0.59 -3.01 -10.39
N ASP A 55 -0.19 -4.03 -10.07
CA ASP A 55 -0.91 -4.84 -11.04
C ASP A 55 -1.81 -3.98 -11.94
N ALA A 56 -2.64 -3.13 -11.34
CA ALA A 56 -3.54 -2.26 -12.09
C ALA A 56 -2.81 -1.28 -13.02
N ILE A 57 -1.68 -0.71 -12.57
CA ILE A 57 -0.88 0.22 -13.38
C ILE A 57 -0.18 -0.50 -14.53
N GLU A 58 0.42 -1.68 -14.27
CA GLU A 58 1.23 -2.37 -15.27
C GLU A 58 0.37 -3.13 -16.30
N ASN A 59 -0.73 -3.72 -15.84
CA ASN A 59 -1.67 -4.46 -16.69
C ASN A 59 -2.82 -3.60 -17.23
N LYS A 60 -2.86 -2.30 -16.87
CA LYS A 60 -3.88 -1.34 -17.31
C LYS A 60 -5.31 -1.79 -17.00
N ASN A 61 -5.48 -2.50 -15.91
CA ASN A 61 -6.76 -3.06 -15.49
C ASN A 61 -6.94 -2.93 -13.95
N GLY A 62 -7.98 -2.20 -13.55
CA GLY A 62 -8.29 -1.92 -12.15
C GLY A 62 -9.33 -2.85 -11.51
N ASP A 63 -9.85 -3.85 -12.21
CA ASP A 63 -11.01 -4.64 -11.76
C ASP A 63 -10.80 -5.29 -10.38
N THR A 64 -9.62 -5.86 -10.14
CA THR A 64 -9.31 -6.49 -8.85
C THR A 64 -9.16 -5.47 -7.73
N LEU A 65 -8.56 -4.32 -8.02
CA LEU A 65 -8.45 -3.20 -7.07
C LEU A 65 -9.83 -2.63 -6.72
N VAL A 66 -10.71 -2.44 -7.71
CA VAL A 66 -12.12 -2.02 -7.51
C VAL A 66 -12.86 -3.02 -6.66
N ARG A 67 -12.75 -4.31 -6.95
CA ARG A 67 -13.37 -5.38 -6.16
C ARG A 67 -12.91 -5.36 -4.71
N TRP A 68 -11.60 -5.21 -4.47
CA TRP A 68 -11.05 -5.11 -3.13
C TRP A 68 -11.56 -3.88 -2.38
N GLY A 69 -11.55 -2.71 -3.01
CA GLY A 69 -12.06 -1.47 -2.41
C GLY A 69 -13.54 -1.57 -1.99
N LYS A 70 -14.38 -2.18 -2.85
CA LYS A 70 -15.79 -2.47 -2.51
C LYS A 70 -15.90 -3.42 -1.34
N GLU A 71 -15.12 -4.49 -1.31
CA GLU A 71 -15.14 -5.48 -0.22
C GLU A 71 -14.77 -4.86 1.13
N VAL A 72 -13.77 -3.98 1.18
CA VAL A 72 -13.39 -3.24 2.40
C VAL A 72 -14.56 -2.43 2.94
N ILE A 73 -15.31 -1.75 2.05
CA ILE A 73 -16.47 -0.93 2.42
C ILE A 73 -17.63 -1.83 2.88
N GLU A 74 -18.02 -2.81 2.07
CA GLU A 74 -19.16 -3.69 2.33
C GLU A 74 -19.03 -4.49 3.63
N LYS A 75 -17.81 -4.93 3.94
CA LYS A 75 -17.50 -5.67 5.16
C LYS A 75 -17.13 -4.78 6.34
N ASN A 76 -17.15 -3.45 6.16
CA ASN A 76 -16.79 -2.46 7.18
C ASN A 76 -15.44 -2.76 7.84
N ILE A 77 -14.42 -3.03 7.02
CA ILE A 77 -13.07 -3.35 7.48
C ILE A 77 -12.29 -2.05 7.73
N SER A 78 -11.88 -1.83 8.97
CA SER A 78 -10.97 -0.72 9.30
C SER A 78 -9.55 -1.08 8.91
N THR A 79 -8.98 -0.39 7.92
CA THR A 79 -7.63 -0.68 7.41
C THR A 79 -6.64 0.45 7.68
N VAL A 80 -5.38 0.07 7.80
CA VAL A 80 -4.23 0.94 7.51
C VAL A 80 -3.67 0.50 6.18
N ASN A 81 -3.77 1.38 5.17
CA ASN A 81 -3.29 1.10 3.83
C ASN A 81 -1.90 1.71 3.59
N MET A 82 -1.10 1.09 2.73
CA MET A 82 0.25 1.53 2.40
C MET A 82 0.59 1.26 0.94
N LEU A 83 1.66 1.86 0.43
CA LEU A 83 2.29 1.47 -0.83
C LEU A 83 3.46 0.53 -0.54
N GLY A 84 4.52 1.02 0.07
CA GLY A 84 5.64 0.24 0.57
C GLY A 84 5.84 0.43 2.07
N CYS A 85 6.74 -0.35 2.65
CA CYS A 85 7.17 -0.22 4.03
C CYS A 85 8.64 -0.62 4.19
N HIS A 86 9.13 -0.59 5.43
CA HIS A 86 10.50 -1.00 5.76
C HIS A 86 10.82 -2.48 5.42
N ASP A 87 9.80 -3.31 5.27
CA ASP A 87 9.95 -4.72 4.92
C ASP A 87 9.84 -5.00 3.41
N GLY A 88 9.41 -4.02 2.63
CA GLY A 88 9.23 -4.14 1.19
C GLY A 88 7.76 -4.16 0.76
N ILE A 89 7.47 -4.89 -0.31
CA ILE A 89 6.17 -4.96 -0.95
C ILE A 89 5.60 -6.37 -0.77
N PRO A 90 4.48 -6.55 -0.03
CA PRO A 90 3.85 -7.84 0.16
C PRO A 90 3.14 -8.27 -1.14
N LEU A 91 3.44 -9.47 -1.64
CA LEU A 91 2.84 -10.00 -2.85
C LEU A 91 2.20 -11.38 -2.64
N LEU A 92 2.69 -12.19 -1.69
CA LEU A 92 2.06 -13.48 -1.40
C LEU A 92 0.67 -13.34 -0.77
N ASP A 93 0.43 -12.24 -0.09
CA ASP A 93 -0.88 -11.92 0.48
C ASP A 93 -1.96 -11.86 -0.61
N LEU A 94 -1.59 -11.59 -1.87
CA LEU A 94 -2.50 -11.57 -3.03
C LEU A 94 -3.03 -12.94 -3.43
N LYS A 95 -2.53 -14.03 -2.84
CA LYS A 95 -2.98 -15.38 -3.15
C LYS A 95 -4.48 -15.55 -2.90
N GLY A 96 -5.19 -15.82 -3.98
CA GLY A 96 -6.66 -15.91 -4.00
C GLY A 96 -7.38 -14.63 -4.44
N LEU A 97 -6.66 -13.48 -4.54
CA LEU A 97 -7.13 -12.26 -5.21
C LEU A 97 -6.71 -12.22 -6.67
N LEU A 98 -5.45 -12.54 -6.92
CA LEU A 98 -4.87 -12.68 -8.26
C LEU A 98 -4.53 -14.15 -8.54
N PRO A 99 -4.51 -14.55 -9.82
CA PRO A 99 -3.91 -15.81 -10.26
C PRO A 99 -2.44 -15.92 -9.82
N GLU A 100 -1.97 -17.14 -9.57
CA GLU A 100 -0.57 -17.33 -9.15
C GLU A 100 0.44 -16.90 -10.23
N GLU A 101 0.08 -17.00 -11.50
CA GLU A 101 0.90 -16.55 -12.63
C GLU A 101 1.06 -15.02 -12.64
N ASP A 102 0.01 -14.26 -12.32
CA ASP A 102 0.06 -12.81 -12.24
C ASP A 102 0.93 -12.38 -11.04
N ILE A 103 0.79 -13.03 -9.90
CA ILE A 103 1.65 -12.78 -8.73
C ILE A 103 3.13 -13.03 -9.08
N ARG A 104 3.44 -14.11 -9.81
CA ARG A 104 4.81 -14.38 -10.27
C ARG A 104 5.32 -13.30 -11.23
N SER A 105 4.48 -12.90 -12.18
CA SER A 105 4.80 -11.83 -13.12
C SER A 105 5.11 -10.51 -12.43
N LEU A 106 4.36 -10.16 -11.36
CA LEU A 106 4.64 -9.00 -10.53
C LEU A 106 5.97 -9.12 -9.79
N ILE A 107 6.27 -10.29 -9.22
CA ILE A 107 7.57 -10.56 -8.56
C ILE A 107 8.70 -10.38 -9.56
N ASP A 108 8.62 -11.03 -10.73
CA ASP A 108 9.63 -10.99 -11.77
C ASP A 108 9.85 -9.56 -12.30
N LEU A 109 8.76 -8.80 -12.45
CA LEU A 109 8.80 -7.40 -12.83
C LEU A 109 9.58 -6.56 -11.81
N ILE A 110 9.26 -6.67 -10.52
CA ILE A 110 9.92 -5.88 -9.48
C ILE A 110 11.39 -6.29 -9.34
N VAL A 111 11.70 -7.58 -9.46
CA VAL A 111 13.08 -8.09 -9.47
C VAL A 111 13.83 -7.57 -10.68
N SER A 112 13.24 -7.53 -11.87
CA SER A 112 13.88 -6.96 -13.07
C SER A 112 14.19 -5.46 -12.92
N ARG A 113 13.44 -4.76 -12.06
CA ARG A 113 13.67 -3.37 -11.67
C ARG A 113 14.60 -3.20 -10.46
N GLY A 114 15.33 -4.26 -10.13
CA GLY A 114 16.35 -4.26 -9.08
C GLY A 114 15.84 -4.62 -7.68
N GLY A 115 14.61 -5.05 -7.54
CA GLY A 115 14.09 -5.58 -6.27
C GLY A 115 14.77 -6.91 -5.90
N MET A 116 14.72 -7.26 -4.63
CA MET A 116 15.34 -8.48 -4.10
C MET A 116 14.31 -9.36 -3.39
N VAL A 117 14.41 -10.66 -3.58
CA VAL A 117 13.61 -11.67 -2.88
C VAL A 117 14.50 -12.50 -1.97
N LYS A 118 14.04 -12.79 -0.78
CA LYS A 118 14.70 -13.71 0.13
C LYS A 118 14.04 -15.08 0.05
N ASN A 119 14.85 -16.11 -0.20
CA ASN A 119 14.43 -17.49 -0.02
C ASN A 119 14.39 -17.81 1.47
N LEU A 120 13.21 -17.99 2.04
CA LEU A 120 13.05 -18.43 3.43
C LEU A 120 13.39 -19.92 3.57
N HIS A 121 14.40 -20.23 4.39
CA HIS A 121 14.75 -21.60 4.83
C HIS A 121 15.10 -22.60 3.71
N GLY A 122 15.75 -22.15 2.63
CA GLY A 122 16.22 -23.06 1.57
C GLY A 122 15.10 -23.69 0.73
N GLN A 123 13.84 -23.34 0.95
CA GLN A 123 12.73 -23.72 0.09
C GLN A 123 12.66 -22.75 -1.10
N LYS A 124 12.99 -23.25 -2.28
CA LYS A 124 12.70 -22.56 -3.54
C LYS A 124 11.18 -22.37 -3.61
N ASN A 125 10.69 -21.13 -3.70
CA ASN A 125 9.31 -20.72 -4.01
C ASN A 125 8.42 -20.21 -2.86
N ILE A 126 8.95 -19.80 -1.71
CA ILE A 126 8.14 -19.03 -0.76
C ILE A 126 8.67 -17.59 -0.74
N TYR A 127 8.17 -16.76 -1.64
CA TYR A 127 8.44 -15.33 -1.67
C TYR A 127 7.38 -14.61 -0.85
N TYR A 128 7.75 -14.20 0.35
CA TYR A 128 6.85 -13.52 1.27
C TYR A 128 6.64 -12.05 0.87
N GLN A 129 7.75 -11.39 0.54
CA GLN A 129 7.81 -9.99 0.15
C GLN A 129 8.92 -9.79 -0.87
N VAL A 130 8.76 -8.79 -1.73
CA VAL A 130 9.87 -8.28 -2.54
C VAL A 130 10.41 -7.02 -1.87
N ASN A 131 11.70 -7.05 -1.51
CA ASN A 131 12.38 -5.91 -0.96
C ASN A 131 12.74 -4.94 -2.08
N ALA A 132 12.12 -3.79 -2.08
CA ALA A 132 12.32 -2.69 -3.01
C ALA A 132 11.69 -1.44 -2.42
N THR A 133 12.14 -0.24 -2.82
CA THR A 133 11.33 0.96 -2.68
C THR A 133 10.16 0.88 -3.65
N TYR A 134 9.02 1.46 -3.28
CA TYR A 134 7.85 1.45 -4.16
C TYR A 134 8.11 2.23 -5.46
N TYR A 135 8.88 3.32 -5.36
CA TYR A 135 9.29 4.12 -6.50
C TYR A 135 10.11 3.30 -7.52
N SER A 136 11.10 2.51 -7.06
CA SER A 136 11.86 1.61 -7.95
C SER A 136 11.00 0.47 -8.49
N ALA A 137 10.06 -0.08 -7.69
CA ALA A 137 9.13 -1.09 -8.14
C ALA A 137 8.22 -0.60 -9.27
N LEU A 138 7.90 0.71 -9.30
CA LEU A 138 7.17 1.37 -10.38
C LEU A 138 8.07 1.80 -11.58
N GLY A 139 9.33 1.34 -11.61
CA GLY A 139 10.29 1.67 -12.68
C GLY A 139 10.83 3.10 -12.60
N GLU A 140 10.86 3.68 -11.41
CA GLU A 140 11.33 5.05 -11.14
C GLU A 140 10.58 6.12 -11.93
N SER A 141 9.29 5.88 -12.19
CA SER A 141 8.41 6.78 -12.92
C SER A 141 7.66 7.70 -11.97
N ASP A 142 7.91 9.00 -12.10
CA ASP A 142 7.24 10.03 -11.32
C ASP A 142 5.71 9.98 -11.52
N ASN A 143 5.25 9.78 -12.76
CA ASN A 143 3.81 9.68 -13.05
C ASN A 143 3.17 8.45 -12.39
N LYS A 144 3.80 7.27 -12.49
CA LYS A 144 3.28 6.06 -11.83
C LYS A 144 3.27 6.21 -10.30
N MET A 145 4.28 6.88 -9.72
CA MET A 145 4.32 7.12 -8.29
C MET A 145 3.20 8.07 -7.83
N LEU A 146 2.93 9.12 -8.58
CA LEU A 146 1.83 10.06 -8.30
C LEU A 146 0.47 9.38 -8.45
N LEU A 147 0.29 8.58 -9.50
CA LEU A 147 -0.93 7.80 -9.71
C LEU A 147 -1.17 6.82 -8.54
N ALA A 148 -0.15 6.06 -8.14
CA ALA A 148 -0.23 5.14 -7.01
C ALA A 148 -0.54 5.86 -5.70
N ARG A 149 0.09 7.02 -5.46
CA ARG A 149 -0.16 7.84 -4.27
C ARG A 149 -1.57 8.43 -4.27
N ALA A 150 -2.07 8.91 -5.40
CA ALA A 150 -3.45 9.40 -5.51
C ALA A 150 -4.44 8.29 -5.17
N ILE A 151 -4.27 7.09 -5.73
CA ILE A 151 -5.09 5.92 -5.41
C ILE A 151 -5.02 5.60 -3.91
N GLN A 152 -3.83 5.56 -3.31
CA GLN A 152 -3.67 5.32 -1.87
C GLN A 152 -4.44 6.32 -1.03
N MET A 153 -4.38 7.61 -1.37
CA MET A 153 -5.05 8.66 -0.60
C MET A 153 -6.58 8.53 -0.65
N PHE A 154 -7.12 7.92 -1.69
CA PHE A 154 -8.57 7.74 -1.86
C PHE A 154 -9.07 6.34 -1.49
N MET A 155 -8.23 5.31 -1.50
CA MET A 155 -8.67 3.97 -1.06
C MET A 155 -9.16 4.00 0.40
N PRO A 156 -10.19 3.19 0.73
CA PRO A 156 -10.70 3.12 2.10
C PRO A 156 -9.60 2.80 3.11
N GLY A 157 -9.62 3.47 4.27
CA GLY A 157 -8.66 3.24 5.35
C GLY A 157 -7.84 4.48 5.72
N LYS A 158 -6.86 4.26 6.60
CA LYS A 158 -5.90 5.29 7.03
C LYS A 158 -4.59 5.12 6.26
N PRO A 159 -4.19 6.10 5.43
CA PRO A 159 -2.92 6.01 4.72
C PRO A 159 -1.72 6.03 5.68
N GLN A 160 -0.86 5.03 5.56
CA GLN A 160 0.48 5.00 6.14
C GLN A 160 1.49 5.24 5.03
N VAL A 161 2.37 6.20 5.20
CA VAL A 161 3.34 6.59 4.17
C VAL A 161 4.76 6.27 4.64
N TRP A 162 5.45 5.40 3.91
CA TRP A 162 6.87 5.15 4.12
C TRP A 162 7.70 6.33 3.60
N TYR A 163 8.64 6.80 4.41
CA TYR A 163 9.38 8.02 4.08
C TYR A 163 10.17 7.93 2.77
N LEU A 164 10.79 6.79 2.46
CA LEU A 164 11.51 6.63 1.19
C LEU A 164 10.57 6.75 -0.01
N ASP A 165 9.36 6.21 0.08
CA ASP A 165 8.38 6.32 -1.00
C ASP A 165 7.88 7.76 -1.15
N LEU A 166 7.75 8.51 -0.03
CA LEU A 166 7.39 9.93 -0.06
C LEU A 166 8.44 10.76 -0.79
N PHE A 167 9.72 10.51 -0.51
CA PHE A 167 10.82 11.22 -1.15
C PHE A 167 11.25 10.61 -2.50
N ALA A 168 10.44 9.68 -3.06
CA ALA A 168 10.73 8.95 -4.30
C ALA A 168 12.16 8.40 -4.30
N GLY A 169 12.52 7.76 -3.19
CA GLY A 169 13.82 7.12 -2.98
C GLY A 169 13.95 5.86 -3.81
N LYS A 170 15.18 5.64 -4.31
CA LYS A 170 15.51 4.48 -5.14
C LYS A 170 16.05 3.33 -4.31
N ASN A 171 16.09 2.14 -4.91
CA ASN A 171 16.74 0.96 -4.34
C ASN A 171 18.23 1.24 -4.03
N ASP A 172 18.65 0.99 -2.79
CA ASP A 172 20.04 1.16 -2.33
C ASP A 172 20.82 -0.15 -2.37
N HIS A 173 21.26 -0.54 -3.55
CA HIS A 173 22.10 -1.74 -3.73
C HIS A 173 23.45 -1.65 -3.02
N GLU A 174 23.94 -0.44 -2.77
CA GLU A 174 25.21 -0.25 -2.06
C GLU A 174 25.04 -0.55 -0.56
N ALA A 175 23.95 -0.11 0.06
CA ALA A 175 23.62 -0.49 1.43
C ALA A 175 23.50 -2.01 1.58
N VAL A 176 22.87 -2.69 0.62
CA VAL A 176 22.80 -4.16 0.60
C VAL A 176 24.20 -4.78 0.57
N ARG A 177 25.09 -4.31 -0.31
CA ARG A 177 26.48 -4.82 -0.39
C ARG A 177 27.24 -4.61 0.92
N ARG A 178 27.08 -3.45 1.55
CA ARG A 178 27.71 -3.15 2.85
C ARG A 178 27.22 -4.05 3.97
N ALA A 179 25.93 -4.39 3.97
CA ALA A 179 25.31 -5.22 5.01
C ALA A 179 25.58 -6.73 4.84
N GLY A 180 26.05 -7.18 3.66
CA GLY A 180 26.39 -8.57 3.40
C GLY A 180 25.17 -9.48 3.18
N GLU A 181 25.35 -10.80 3.43
CA GLU A 181 24.36 -11.83 3.06
C GLU A 181 22.94 -11.63 3.64
N SER A 182 22.79 -10.96 4.77
CA SER A 182 21.51 -10.67 5.40
C SER A 182 20.95 -9.30 5.05
N GLY A 183 21.62 -8.53 4.21
CA GLY A 183 21.37 -7.11 3.95
C GLY A 183 20.23 -6.80 2.97
N HIS A 184 19.52 -7.80 2.44
CA HIS A 184 18.49 -7.60 1.40
C HIS A 184 17.42 -6.55 1.77
N LYS A 185 17.11 -6.37 3.05
CA LYS A 185 16.16 -5.36 3.53
C LYS A 185 16.73 -3.93 3.52
N GLU A 186 18.05 -3.78 3.48
CA GLU A 186 18.68 -2.46 3.45
C GLU A 186 18.41 -1.71 2.14
N ILE A 187 17.95 -2.42 1.12
CA ILE A 187 17.63 -1.86 -0.19
C ILE A 187 16.57 -0.75 -0.13
N ASN A 188 15.66 -0.82 0.84
CA ASN A 188 14.57 0.13 1.05
C ASN A 188 14.57 0.78 2.44
N ARG A 189 15.78 0.91 3.06
CA ARG A 189 15.97 1.49 4.40
C ARG A 189 17.03 2.58 4.45
N THR A 190 17.35 3.20 3.32
CA THR A 190 18.33 4.28 3.25
C THR A 190 17.98 5.39 4.23
N ASN A 191 18.93 5.76 5.08
CA ASN A 191 18.78 6.93 5.94
C ASN A 191 19.03 8.20 5.14
N LEU A 192 18.04 9.09 5.11
CA LEU A 192 18.14 10.37 4.42
C LEU A 192 18.72 11.42 5.36
N SER A 193 19.76 12.14 4.91
CA SER A 193 20.26 13.33 5.59
C SER A 193 19.31 14.52 5.37
N ALA A 194 19.47 15.59 6.16
CA ALA A 194 18.73 16.83 5.95
C ALA A 194 18.99 17.43 4.56
N SER A 195 20.21 17.24 4.03
CA SER A 195 20.57 17.66 2.67
C SER A 195 19.81 16.86 1.62
N ASP A 196 19.75 15.52 1.76
CA ASP A 196 19.02 14.64 0.83
C ASP A 196 17.54 15.00 0.79
N ILE A 197 16.93 15.23 1.97
CA ILE A 197 15.54 15.69 2.10
C ILE A 197 15.36 17.04 1.40
N GLY A 198 16.29 18.00 1.62
CA GLY A 198 16.25 19.31 0.99
C GLY A 198 16.30 19.25 -0.53
N GLU A 199 17.10 18.36 -1.10
CA GLU A 199 17.13 18.13 -2.55
C GLU A 199 15.88 17.42 -3.06
N ALA A 200 15.40 16.42 -2.33
CA ALA A 200 14.18 15.68 -2.71
C ALA A 200 12.96 16.61 -2.74
N LEU A 201 12.85 17.56 -1.81
CA LEU A 201 11.76 18.54 -1.76
C LEU A 201 11.71 19.50 -2.98
N LYS A 202 12.76 19.56 -3.79
CA LYS A 202 12.77 20.32 -5.06
C LYS A 202 12.16 19.55 -6.23
N ARG A 203 11.92 18.26 -6.07
CA ARG A 203 11.36 17.39 -7.12
C ARG A 203 9.85 17.51 -7.13
N ASP A 204 9.26 17.68 -8.32
CA ASP A 204 7.82 17.79 -8.51
C ASP A 204 7.05 16.58 -7.95
N VAL A 205 7.58 15.37 -8.13
CA VAL A 205 6.95 14.15 -7.61
C VAL A 205 6.82 14.17 -6.09
N VAL A 206 7.77 14.78 -5.38
CA VAL A 206 7.73 14.88 -3.92
C VAL A 206 6.75 15.96 -3.47
N THR A 207 6.81 17.14 -4.09
CA THR A 207 5.88 18.25 -3.75
C THR A 207 4.43 17.87 -4.02
N LYS A 208 4.14 17.23 -5.16
CA LYS A 208 2.80 16.76 -5.50
C LYS A 208 2.31 15.65 -4.55
N GLN A 209 3.18 14.73 -4.11
CA GLN A 209 2.80 13.78 -3.07
C GLN A 209 2.43 14.47 -1.76
N LEU A 210 3.19 15.49 -1.35
CA LEU A 210 2.88 16.29 -0.15
C LEU A 210 1.56 17.05 -0.29
N GLU A 211 1.23 17.54 -1.49
CA GLU A 211 -0.08 18.15 -1.77
C GLU A 211 -1.22 17.14 -1.63
N LEU A 212 -1.07 15.92 -2.16
CA LEU A 212 -2.03 14.84 -1.98
C LEU A 212 -2.25 14.48 -0.50
N LEU A 213 -1.16 14.39 0.29
CA LEU A 213 -1.25 14.15 1.72
C LEU A 213 -1.96 15.30 2.44
N ARG A 214 -1.63 16.56 2.10
CA ARG A 214 -2.28 17.74 2.68
C ARG A 214 -3.78 17.73 2.36
N MET A 215 -4.16 17.53 1.10
CA MET A 215 -5.55 17.41 0.68
C MET A 215 -6.29 16.34 1.51
N ARG A 216 -5.73 15.14 1.62
CA ARG A 216 -6.33 14.03 2.38
C ARG A 216 -6.54 14.35 3.86
N ASN A 217 -5.65 15.16 4.45
CA ASN A 217 -5.69 15.51 5.87
C ASN A 217 -6.54 16.75 6.18
N THR A 218 -6.81 17.62 5.21
CA THR A 218 -7.44 18.93 5.46
C THR A 218 -8.77 19.13 4.76
N HIS A 219 -9.07 18.35 3.72
CA HIS A 219 -10.32 18.52 2.99
C HIS A 219 -11.49 17.85 3.71
N LYS A 220 -12.60 18.58 3.87
CA LYS A 220 -13.78 18.15 4.62
C LYS A 220 -14.39 16.83 4.17
N ALA A 221 -14.34 16.53 2.87
CA ALA A 221 -14.89 15.29 2.32
C ALA A 221 -14.31 14.02 3.00
N PHE A 222 -13.11 14.09 3.58
CA PHE A 222 -12.45 12.94 4.23
C PHE A 222 -12.73 12.84 5.74
N GLU A 223 -13.61 13.67 6.27
CA GLU A 223 -13.98 13.63 7.68
C GLU A 223 -14.73 12.34 8.03
N LYS A 224 -14.77 12.06 9.34
CA LYS A 224 -15.44 10.86 9.86
C LYS A 224 -16.92 10.87 9.49
N GLY A 225 -17.39 9.75 8.93
CA GLY A 225 -18.78 9.58 8.53
C GLY A 225 -19.03 9.81 7.04
N ALA A 226 -18.03 10.20 6.27
CA ALA A 226 -18.17 10.29 4.82
C ALA A 226 -18.57 8.94 4.21
N VAL A 227 -19.48 8.98 3.25
CA VAL A 227 -19.83 7.82 2.42
C VAL A 227 -18.75 7.65 1.36
N ILE A 228 -18.22 6.44 1.27
CA ILE A 228 -17.16 6.10 0.31
C ILE A 228 -17.78 5.22 -0.78
N THR A 229 -17.56 5.59 -2.03
CA THR A 229 -17.97 4.78 -3.19
C THR A 229 -16.75 4.47 -4.05
N VAL A 230 -16.56 3.19 -4.37
CA VAL A 230 -15.54 2.70 -5.31
C VAL A 230 -16.25 2.10 -6.51
N ALA A 231 -15.92 2.55 -7.70
CA ALA A 231 -16.49 2.06 -8.95
C ALA A 231 -15.42 2.00 -10.04
N GLY A 232 -15.67 1.24 -11.09
CA GLY A 232 -14.78 1.13 -12.24
C GLY A 232 -14.94 -0.21 -12.94
N GLU A 233 -14.39 -0.28 -14.16
CA GLU A 233 -14.34 -1.47 -15.00
C GLU A 233 -13.17 -1.32 -15.99
N GLY A 234 -12.42 -2.41 -16.19
CA GLY A 234 -11.26 -2.44 -17.06
C GLY A 234 -10.21 -1.41 -16.65
N SER A 235 -9.89 -0.48 -17.53
CA SER A 235 -8.87 0.55 -17.26
C SER A 235 -9.36 1.75 -16.43
N LYS A 236 -10.62 1.78 -16.03
CA LYS A 236 -11.19 2.93 -15.32
C LYS A 236 -11.44 2.62 -13.84
N LEU A 237 -11.09 3.57 -12.98
CA LEU A 237 -11.38 3.55 -11.55
C LEU A 237 -11.91 4.91 -11.13
N SER A 238 -12.92 4.93 -10.28
CA SER A 238 -13.36 6.13 -9.56
C SER A 238 -13.53 5.84 -8.07
N ILE A 239 -13.13 6.78 -7.23
CA ILE A 239 -13.32 6.71 -5.79
C ILE A 239 -13.85 8.06 -5.32
N ARG A 240 -15.02 8.05 -4.67
CA ARG A 240 -15.68 9.25 -4.16
C ARG A 240 -15.84 9.17 -2.64
N TYR A 241 -15.47 10.23 -1.97
CA TYR A 241 -15.85 10.54 -0.60
C TYR A 241 -16.88 11.64 -0.60
N ASP A 242 -17.96 11.49 0.17
CA ASP A 242 -19.04 12.46 0.27
C ASP A 242 -19.58 12.48 1.71
N ASN A 243 -19.50 13.61 2.39
CA ASN A 243 -20.01 13.79 3.75
C ASN A 243 -21.31 14.62 3.81
N GLY A 244 -21.90 14.94 2.65
CA GLY A 244 -23.10 15.75 2.51
C GLY A 244 -22.84 17.27 2.45
N GLU A 245 -21.69 17.75 2.90
CA GLU A 245 -21.28 19.16 2.81
C GLU A 245 -20.21 19.38 1.72
N ALA A 246 -19.37 18.38 1.52
CA ALA A 246 -18.27 18.41 0.57
C ALA A 246 -18.04 17.02 -0.03
N TYR A 247 -17.50 16.98 -1.24
CA TYR A 247 -17.04 15.73 -1.83
C TYR A 247 -15.61 15.85 -2.37
N ALA A 248 -14.96 14.69 -2.50
CA ALA A 248 -13.71 14.52 -3.20
C ALA A 248 -13.85 13.30 -4.12
N LEU A 249 -13.58 13.47 -5.39
CA LEU A 249 -13.66 12.43 -6.42
C LEU A 249 -12.30 12.26 -7.06
N LEU A 250 -11.77 11.04 -7.03
CA LEU A 250 -10.65 10.60 -7.85
C LEU A 250 -11.19 9.83 -9.05
N THR A 251 -10.74 10.17 -10.24
CA THR A 251 -10.89 9.35 -11.45
C THR A 251 -9.54 8.95 -11.98
N VAL A 252 -9.41 7.71 -12.42
CA VAL A 252 -8.17 7.13 -12.94
C VAL A 252 -8.44 6.49 -14.29
N ASP A 253 -7.52 6.71 -15.21
CA ASP A 253 -7.41 5.99 -16.47
C ASP A 253 -6.08 5.24 -16.50
N PHE A 254 -6.09 3.93 -16.22
CA PHE A 254 -4.89 3.11 -16.24
C PHE A 254 -4.32 2.93 -17.66
N GLU A 255 -5.13 3.03 -18.72
CA GLU A 255 -4.65 2.95 -20.10
C GLU A 255 -3.81 4.18 -20.46
N ALA A 256 -4.28 5.38 -20.09
CA ALA A 256 -3.55 6.64 -20.27
C ALA A 256 -2.44 6.82 -19.21
N GLY A 257 -2.54 6.16 -18.05
CA GLY A 257 -1.65 6.38 -16.91
C GLY A 257 -1.89 7.72 -16.23
N GLU A 258 -3.13 8.21 -16.23
CA GLU A 258 -3.52 9.54 -15.76
C GLU A 258 -4.57 9.44 -14.65
N TYR A 259 -4.64 10.49 -13.83
CA TYR A 259 -5.67 10.67 -12.84
C TYR A 259 -6.12 12.12 -12.75
N GLU A 260 -7.34 12.32 -12.29
CA GLU A 260 -7.93 13.62 -12.02
C GLU A 260 -8.58 13.61 -10.64
N ILE A 261 -8.50 14.75 -9.93
CA ILE A 261 -9.12 14.94 -8.62
C ILE A 261 -10.04 16.16 -8.70
N GLU A 262 -11.31 15.94 -8.36
CA GLU A 262 -12.33 16.97 -8.23
C GLU A 262 -12.68 17.14 -6.74
N LEU A 263 -12.71 18.39 -6.28
CA LEU A 263 -13.02 18.77 -4.89
C LEU A 263 -14.13 19.83 -4.90
N SER A 264 -15.05 19.77 -3.91
CA SER A 264 -16.12 20.76 -3.76
C SER A 264 -16.05 21.47 -2.40
#